data_30860d7e85be576ca41bd0bc2823c39e
#
_entry.id   30860d7e85be576ca41bd0bc2823c39e
#
_cell.length_a   1.000
_cell.length_b   1.000
_cell.length_c   1.000
_cell.angle_alpha   90.00
_cell.angle_beta   90.00
_cell.angle_gamma   90.00
#
_symmetry.space_group_name_H-M   'P 1'
#
loop_
_entity.id
_entity.type
_entity.pdbx_description
1 polymer ?
#
loop_
_entity_poly.entity_id
_entity_poly.type
_entity_poly.pdbx_seq_one_letter_code
_entity_poly.pdbx_strand_id
1 'polypeptide(L)'
;MVRIAYVINYIVKNGPSSVVLNLINNLDRSKYDISLITLFEGNNAEVVSALRNNGVTVYECNMLSRMKCLLGQSRKFSDVVEKGRFDILHTHGIIPDVLSSRLHTTAKRFTTIHNNMYEDYLDSYGYAKSRIFIALHLAALKKLDECVCCSESVYDVMIRHLPNVSFIRNGIEPVQAHSVITRAEVDVPEDAQVFLYAGVLNSRKNIVWLIEEFVRYHESDECLLVLGSGEKEAECKAKADDHVRMLGFQTDPIAYMNISDVYVSASKSEGFSISVLEALSCGLELFLSNIPSHEEVVSMGRTIPVGELFDEKNIGGAFDNIRSIQSNKDKIIEFQRENLSACKMAELYNSEYQKIERIQ
;
A
#
# COMPACT_ATOMS: atom_id res chain seq x y z
N MET A 1 14.29 -14.18 -22.84
CA MET A 1 13.18 -13.65 -22.03
C MET A 1 13.51 -13.95 -20.58
N VAL A 2 13.58 -12.95 -19.73
CA VAL A 2 13.93 -13.06 -18.31
C VAL A 2 12.73 -13.62 -17.55
N ARG A 3 12.93 -14.66 -16.74
CA ARG A 3 11.90 -15.29 -15.92
C ARG A 3 11.84 -14.65 -14.55
N ILE A 4 10.75 -13.95 -14.23
CA ILE A 4 10.54 -13.33 -12.94
C ILE A 4 9.44 -14.07 -12.17
N ALA A 5 9.69 -14.40 -10.91
CA ALA A 5 8.67 -14.85 -9.98
C ALA A 5 8.46 -13.82 -8.87
N TYR A 6 7.26 -13.27 -8.80
CA TYR A 6 6.80 -12.53 -7.62
C TYR A 6 6.37 -13.51 -6.55
N VAL A 7 6.86 -13.32 -5.32
CA VAL A 7 6.60 -14.22 -4.20
C VAL A 7 5.91 -13.45 -3.07
N ILE A 8 4.70 -13.86 -2.73
CA ILE A 8 3.89 -13.21 -1.69
C ILE A 8 3.18 -14.26 -0.83
N ASN A 9 2.73 -13.90 0.35
CA ASN A 9 2.01 -14.83 1.22
C ASN A 9 0.70 -15.33 0.57
N TYR A 10 -0.11 -14.41 0.08
CA TYR A 10 -1.37 -14.64 -0.64
C TYR A 10 -1.76 -13.37 -1.39
N ILE A 11 -2.59 -13.49 -2.41
CA ILE A 11 -3.15 -12.36 -3.16
C ILE A 11 -4.56 -12.07 -2.64
N VAL A 12 -4.71 -10.91 -2.00
CA VAL A 12 -5.97 -10.38 -1.47
C VAL A 12 -6.04 -8.88 -1.73
N LYS A 13 -7.17 -8.24 -1.42
CA LYS A 13 -7.33 -6.80 -1.56
C LYS A 13 -6.57 -6.07 -0.42
N ASN A 14 -5.29 -5.78 -0.63
CA ASN A 14 -4.44 -5.01 0.29
C ASN A 14 -3.29 -4.33 -0.45
N GLY A 15 -2.59 -3.41 0.21
CA GLY A 15 -1.49 -2.62 -0.39
C GLY A 15 -0.39 -3.45 -1.06
N PRO A 16 0.25 -4.42 -0.37
CA PRO A 16 1.28 -5.26 -0.99
C PRO A 16 0.81 -6.04 -2.20
N SER A 17 -0.40 -6.61 -2.18
CA SER A 17 -0.99 -7.30 -3.34
C SER A 17 -1.24 -6.34 -4.50
N SER A 18 -1.71 -5.13 -4.22
CA SER A 18 -1.92 -4.10 -5.26
C SER A 18 -0.61 -3.73 -5.95
N VAL A 19 0.48 -3.57 -5.19
CA VAL A 19 1.82 -3.30 -5.76
C VAL A 19 2.27 -4.45 -6.67
N VAL A 20 2.14 -5.70 -6.23
CA VAL A 20 2.49 -6.88 -7.04
C VAL A 20 1.67 -6.93 -8.33
N LEU A 21 0.35 -6.71 -8.25
CA LEU A 21 -0.54 -6.72 -9.41
C LEU A 21 -0.21 -5.59 -10.39
N ASN A 22 0.06 -4.39 -9.89
CA ASN A 22 0.46 -3.25 -10.71
C ASN A 22 1.79 -3.52 -11.44
N LEU A 23 2.77 -4.15 -10.78
CA LEU A 23 4.02 -4.56 -11.44
C LEU A 23 3.78 -5.64 -12.50
N ILE A 24 3.01 -6.68 -12.17
CA ILE A 24 2.67 -7.76 -13.10
C ILE A 24 1.99 -7.23 -14.36
N ASN A 25 1.11 -6.26 -14.23
CA ASN A 25 0.33 -5.73 -15.35
C ASN A 25 1.11 -4.74 -16.22
N ASN A 26 2.13 -4.06 -15.67
CA ASN A 26 2.84 -2.97 -16.37
C ASN A 26 4.25 -3.33 -16.84
N LEU A 27 4.79 -4.48 -16.47
CA LEU A 27 6.06 -4.93 -17.01
C LEU A 27 5.91 -5.44 -18.45
N ASP A 28 6.91 -5.14 -19.27
CA ASP A 28 6.96 -5.51 -20.68
C ASP A 28 7.04 -7.04 -20.88
N ARG A 29 5.94 -7.63 -21.30
CA ARG A 29 5.78 -9.07 -21.53
C ARG A 29 6.63 -9.59 -22.69
N SER A 30 7.17 -8.74 -23.53
CA SER A 30 8.13 -9.15 -24.57
C SER A 30 9.51 -9.47 -23.99
N LYS A 31 9.84 -8.87 -22.82
CA LYS A 31 11.11 -9.04 -22.12
C LYS A 31 11.01 -10.05 -20.98
N TYR A 32 9.87 -10.09 -20.30
CA TYR A 32 9.67 -10.81 -19.03
C TYR A 32 8.61 -11.91 -19.16
N ASP A 33 9.00 -13.13 -18.78
CA ASP A 33 8.09 -14.25 -18.49
C ASP A 33 7.76 -14.19 -16.99
N ILE A 34 6.51 -13.80 -16.67
CA ILE A 34 6.13 -13.46 -15.29
C ILE A 34 5.33 -14.59 -14.66
N SER A 35 5.76 -14.98 -13.46
CA SER A 35 5.07 -15.92 -12.60
C SER A 35 4.72 -15.29 -11.25
N LEU A 36 3.68 -15.81 -10.61
CA LEU A 36 3.30 -15.50 -9.24
C LEU A 36 3.40 -16.77 -8.39
N ILE A 37 4.05 -16.68 -7.24
CA ILE A 37 4.13 -17.75 -6.24
C ILE A 37 3.42 -17.25 -4.98
N THR A 38 2.32 -17.90 -4.60
CA THR A 38 1.65 -17.64 -3.32
C THR A 38 1.99 -18.74 -2.32
N LEU A 39 2.29 -18.35 -1.08
CA LEU A 39 2.79 -19.28 -0.08
C LEU A 39 1.67 -19.99 0.68
N PHE A 40 0.59 -19.30 0.99
CA PHE A 40 -0.51 -19.82 1.83
C PHE A 40 -1.84 -19.79 1.10
N GLU A 41 -2.83 -20.49 1.63
CA GLU A 41 -4.22 -20.44 1.21
C GLU A 41 -4.85 -19.07 1.53
N GLY A 42 -5.94 -18.73 0.84
CA GLY A 42 -6.68 -17.47 1.02
C GLY A 42 -6.53 -16.48 -0.13
N ASN A 43 -6.07 -16.95 -1.30
CA ASN A 43 -6.01 -16.13 -2.51
C ASN A 43 -7.43 -15.74 -2.98
N ASN A 44 -7.58 -14.52 -3.50
CA ASN A 44 -8.77 -14.15 -4.24
C ASN A 44 -8.83 -14.94 -5.56
N ALA A 45 -9.82 -15.84 -5.69
CA ALA A 45 -9.93 -16.76 -6.81
C ALA A 45 -10.16 -16.05 -8.16
N GLU A 46 -10.88 -14.93 -8.16
CA GLU A 46 -11.13 -14.12 -9.38
C GLU A 46 -9.83 -13.50 -9.89
N VAL A 47 -9.03 -12.92 -8.98
CA VAL A 47 -7.73 -12.34 -9.31
C VAL A 47 -6.77 -13.40 -9.84
N VAL A 48 -6.69 -14.56 -9.19
CA VAL A 48 -5.85 -15.68 -9.65
C VAL A 48 -6.30 -16.17 -11.04
N SER A 49 -7.60 -16.27 -11.28
CA SER A 49 -8.15 -16.65 -12.59
C SER A 49 -7.80 -15.62 -13.68
N ALA A 50 -7.97 -14.33 -13.37
CA ALA A 50 -7.62 -13.25 -14.29
C ALA A 50 -6.12 -13.26 -14.65
N LEU A 51 -5.24 -13.45 -13.67
CA LEU A 51 -3.80 -13.57 -13.90
C LEU A 51 -3.46 -14.73 -14.86
N ARG A 52 -4.05 -15.90 -14.63
CA ARG A 52 -3.86 -17.08 -15.50
C ARG A 52 -4.35 -16.83 -16.92
N ASN A 53 -5.52 -16.21 -17.06
CA ASN A 53 -6.07 -15.86 -18.37
C ASN A 53 -5.19 -14.85 -19.11
N ASN A 54 -4.47 -13.99 -18.39
CA ASN A 54 -3.51 -13.04 -18.92
C ASN A 54 -2.09 -13.62 -19.08
N GLY A 55 -1.93 -14.96 -19.05
CA GLY A 55 -0.67 -15.62 -19.33
C GLY A 55 0.34 -15.59 -18.18
N VAL A 56 -0.08 -15.30 -16.94
CA VAL A 56 0.77 -15.40 -15.74
C VAL A 56 0.69 -16.82 -15.20
N THR A 57 1.84 -17.47 -15.02
CA THR A 57 1.86 -18.75 -14.32
C THR A 57 1.73 -18.54 -12.82
N VAL A 58 0.67 -19.11 -12.22
CA VAL A 58 0.41 -18.96 -10.78
C VAL A 58 0.66 -20.30 -10.06
N TYR A 59 1.66 -20.30 -9.17
CA TYR A 59 2.01 -21.40 -8.29
C TYR A 59 1.43 -21.17 -6.89
N GLU A 60 0.56 -22.05 -6.45
CA GLU A 60 -0.05 -21.99 -5.11
C GLU A 60 0.60 -23.05 -4.22
N CYS A 61 1.50 -22.64 -3.33
CA CYS A 61 2.23 -23.58 -2.47
C CYS A 61 1.36 -24.19 -1.36
N ASN A 62 0.35 -23.48 -0.89
CA ASN A 62 -0.60 -23.91 0.14
C ASN A 62 0.12 -24.51 1.36
N MET A 63 1.02 -23.74 1.96
CA MET A 63 1.83 -24.17 3.09
C MET A 63 1.01 -24.18 4.38
N LEU A 64 1.21 -25.19 5.22
CA LEU A 64 0.43 -25.37 6.44
C LEU A 64 0.97 -24.61 7.65
N SER A 65 2.27 -24.23 7.68
CA SER A 65 2.89 -23.69 8.88
C SER A 65 3.74 -22.45 8.61
N ARG A 66 3.26 -21.29 9.03
CA ARG A 66 4.02 -20.02 8.99
C ARG A 66 5.31 -20.09 9.81
N MET A 67 5.29 -20.78 10.96
CA MET A 67 6.45 -20.92 11.84
C MET A 67 7.58 -21.70 11.16
N LYS A 68 7.29 -22.82 10.49
CA LYS A 68 8.29 -23.56 9.71
C LYS A 68 8.89 -22.71 8.59
N CYS A 69 8.06 -21.90 7.92
CA CYS A 69 8.51 -20.99 6.88
C CYS A 69 9.43 -19.90 7.45
N LEU A 70 9.12 -19.32 8.61
CA LEU A 70 9.98 -18.36 9.32
C LEU A 70 11.32 -19.00 9.75
N LEU A 71 11.34 -20.30 9.96
CA LEU A 71 12.59 -21.06 10.17
C LEU A 71 13.29 -21.41 8.85
N GLY A 72 12.76 -20.93 7.69
CA GLY A 72 13.31 -21.16 6.36
C GLY A 72 13.07 -22.57 5.82
N GLN A 73 12.10 -23.30 6.36
CA GLN A 73 11.82 -24.67 5.97
C GLN A 73 10.60 -24.73 5.03
N SER A 74 10.86 -24.89 3.74
CA SER A 74 9.80 -25.14 2.76
C SER A 74 10.31 -25.88 1.54
N ARG A 75 10.10 -27.20 1.52
CA ARG A 75 10.41 -28.04 0.35
C ARG A 75 9.54 -27.64 -0.86
N LYS A 76 8.25 -27.41 -0.63
CA LYS A 76 7.33 -27.01 -1.73
C LYS A 76 7.79 -25.75 -2.45
N PHE A 77 8.22 -24.72 -1.70
CA PHE A 77 8.73 -23.49 -2.29
C PHE A 77 10.03 -23.74 -3.07
N SER A 78 10.97 -24.48 -2.48
CA SER A 78 12.23 -24.83 -3.14
C SER A 78 12.00 -25.61 -4.44
N ASP A 79 11.09 -26.60 -4.42
CA ASP A 79 10.72 -27.40 -5.60
C ASP A 79 10.11 -26.52 -6.73
N VAL A 80 9.27 -25.53 -6.36
CA VAL A 80 8.69 -24.57 -7.34
C VAL A 80 9.79 -23.70 -7.95
N VAL A 81 10.69 -23.17 -7.13
CA VAL A 81 11.78 -22.31 -7.62
C VAL A 81 12.75 -23.08 -8.53
N GLU A 82 13.11 -24.31 -8.16
CA GLU A 82 13.98 -25.17 -8.95
C GLU A 82 13.35 -25.52 -10.30
N LYS A 83 12.08 -25.92 -10.33
CA LYS A 83 11.35 -26.23 -11.57
C LYS A 83 11.12 -25.00 -12.45
N GLY A 84 10.86 -23.85 -11.86
CA GLY A 84 10.59 -22.60 -12.55
C GLY A 84 11.83 -22.02 -13.24
N ARG A 85 13.06 -22.33 -12.75
CA ARG A 85 14.33 -21.81 -13.26
C ARG A 85 14.28 -20.31 -13.45
N PHE A 86 13.84 -19.59 -12.42
CA PHE A 86 13.70 -18.14 -12.45
C PHE A 86 15.07 -17.46 -12.49
N ASP A 87 15.15 -16.37 -13.23
CA ASP A 87 16.31 -15.47 -13.24
C ASP A 87 16.22 -14.46 -12.10
N ILE A 88 14.98 -14.07 -11.73
CA ILE A 88 14.67 -13.12 -10.66
C ILE A 88 13.59 -13.70 -9.75
N LEU A 89 13.84 -13.64 -8.44
CA LEU A 89 12.84 -13.85 -7.39
C LEU A 89 12.59 -12.51 -6.70
N HIS A 90 11.39 -11.97 -6.84
CA HIS A 90 10.98 -10.72 -6.20
C HIS A 90 9.99 -11.00 -5.09
N THR A 91 10.43 -10.85 -3.86
CA THR A 91 9.67 -11.22 -2.65
C THR A 91 8.97 -10.01 -2.03
N HIS A 92 7.86 -10.28 -1.34
CA HIS A 92 7.06 -9.28 -0.65
C HIS A 92 6.67 -9.76 0.76
N GLY A 93 7.38 -9.24 1.78
CA GLY A 93 7.14 -9.50 3.19
C GLY A 93 8.03 -10.56 3.81
N ILE A 94 8.03 -10.60 5.16
CA ILE A 94 9.01 -11.34 5.98
C ILE A 94 9.15 -12.84 5.62
N ILE A 95 8.03 -13.56 5.39
CA ILE A 95 8.12 -15.01 5.13
C ILE A 95 8.72 -15.29 3.74
N PRO A 96 8.26 -14.66 2.65
CA PRO A 96 8.93 -14.74 1.35
C PRO A 96 10.42 -14.41 1.40
N ASP A 97 10.81 -13.35 2.13
CA ASP A 97 12.20 -12.92 2.25
C ASP A 97 13.06 -13.94 2.99
N VAL A 98 12.57 -14.47 4.13
CA VAL A 98 13.27 -15.50 4.89
C VAL A 98 13.46 -16.78 4.07
N LEU A 99 12.43 -17.22 3.35
CA LEU A 99 12.52 -18.40 2.50
C LEU A 99 13.50 -18.19 1.36
N SER A 100 13.40 -17.05 0.63
CA SER A 100 14.30 -16.71 -0.46
C SER A 100 15.76 -16.59 -0.01
N SER A 101 15.99 -15.97 1.15
CA SER A 101 17.33 -15.78 1.71
C SER A 101 18.09 -17.09 2.02
N ARG A 102 17.39 -18.21 2.08
CA ARG A 102 17.94 -19.54 2.41
C ARG A 102 17.95 -20.51 1.23
N LEU A 103 17.45 -20.08 0.08
CA LEU A 103 17.53 -20.89 -1.14
C LEU A 103 18.96 -20.96 -1.69
N HIS A 104 19.33 -22.14 -2.18
CA HIS A 104 20.47 -22.30 -3.07
C HIS A 104 19.96 -22.13 -4.51
N THR A 105 20.13 -20.94 -5.07
CA THR A 105 19.65 -20.59 -6.42
C THR A 105 20.59 -19.60 -7.07
N THR A 106 20.64 -19.62 -8.39
CA THR A 106 21.33 -18.61 -9.22
C THR A 106 20.44 -17.39 -9.49
N ALA A 107 19.14 -17.48 -9.17
CA ALA A 107 18.22 -16.37 -9.33
C ALA A 107 18.65 -15.18 -8.48
N LYS A 108 18.59 -13.99 -9.04
CA LYS A 108 18.75 -12.74 -8.29
C LYS A 108 17.53 -12.49 -7.40
N ARG A 109 17.77 -12.08 -6.16
CA ARG A 109 16.78 -11.98 -5.11
C ARG A 109 16.53 -10.53 -4.77
N PHE A 110 15.36 -10.05 -5.18
CA PHE A 110 14.82 -8.75 -4.86
C PHE A 110 13.77 -8.85 -3.75
N THR A 111 13.58 -7.78 -3.03
CA THR A 111 12.39 -7.60 -2.19
C THR A 111 11.86 -6.19 -2.26
N THR A 112 10.54 -6.02 -2.11
CA THR A 112 9.93 -4.72 -1.79
C THR A 112 9.61 -4.66 -0.31
N ILE A 113 10.16 -3.66 0.38
CA ILE A 113 9.86 -3.34 1.78
C ILE A 113 8.70 -2.36 1.80
N HIS A 114 7.52 -2.83 2.26
CA HIS A 114 6.26 -2.10 2.18
C HIS A 114 5.98 -1.16 3.35
N ASN A 115 6.67 -1.30 4.49
CA ASN A 115 6.48 -0.48 5.67
C ASN A 115 7.78 -0.32 6.45
N ASN A 116 7.83 0.69 7.33
CA ASN A 116 8.81 0.74 8.39
C ASN A 116 8.59 -0.44 9.36
N MET A 117 9.43 -1.47 9.27
CA MET A 117 9.27 -2.69 10.07
C MET A 117 9.38 -2.46 11.57
N TYR A 118 10.04 -1.39 12.00
CA TYR A 118 10.18 -1.06 13.43
C TYR A 118 8.85 -0.64 14.05
N GLU A 119 8.04 0.10 13.30
CA GLU A 119 6.71 0.55 13.72
C GLU A 119 5.66 -0.54 13.48
N ASP A 120 5.65 -1.12 12.27
CA ASP A 120 4.67 -2.12 11.86
C ASP A 120 4.71 -3.38 12.74
N TYR A 121 5.91 -3.89 13.06
CA TYR A 121 6.03 -5.08 13.92
C TYR A 121 5.79 -4.77 15.40
N LEU A 122 6.10 -3.53 15.85
CA LEU A 122 5.79 -3.11 17.21
C LEU A 122 4.26 -3.07 17.41
N ASP A 123 3.54 -2.48 16.48
CA ASP A 123 2.08 -2.41 16.51
C ASP A 123 1.43 -3.81 16.40
N SER A 124 1.92 -4.64 15.47
CA SER A 124 1.35 -5.96 15.19
C SER A 124 1.64 -7.03 16.28
N TYR A 125 2.82 -7.00 16.90
CA TYR A 125 3.31 -8.10 17.74
C TYR A 125 3.70 -7.68 19.16
N GLY A 126 3.71 -6.40 19.46
CA GLY A 126 4.19 -5.85 20.71
C GLY A 126 5.73 -5.91 20.87
N TYR A 127 6.27 -5.26 21.93
CA TYR A 127 7.69 -4.96 22.07
C TYR A 127 8.62 -6.17 21.98
N ALA A 128 8.34 -7.25 22.74
CA ALA A 128 9.28 -8.38 22.82
C ALA A 128 9.35 -9.20 21.51
N LYS A 129 8.19 -9.47 20.89
CA LYS A 129 8.13 -10.24 19.64
C LYS A 129 8.62 -9.43 18.45
N SER A 130 8.34 -8.13 18.40
CA SER A 130 8.80 -7.27 17.31
C SER A 130 10.31 -7.29 17.16
N ARG A 131 11.08 -7.25 18.26
CA ARG A 131 12.55 -7.32 18.21
C ARG A 131 13.07 -8.60 17.58
N ILE A 132 12.41 -9.74 17.85
CA ILE A 132 12.78 -11.05 17.26
C ILE A 132 12.48 -11.03 15.77
N PHE A 133 11.29 -10.57 15.36
CA PHE A 133 10.91 -10.52 13.95
C PHE A 133 11.77 -9.52 13.16
N ILE A 134 12.09 -8.35 13.73
CA ILE A 134 12.99 -7.38 13.11
C ILE A 134 14.37 -8.00 12.90
N ALA A 135 14.96 -8.63 13.93
CA ALA A 135 16.27 -9.26 13.81
C ALA A 135 16.28 -10.38 12.74
N LEU A 136 15.23 -11.22 12.72
CA LEU A 136 15.07 -12.29 11.75
C LEU A 136 14.95 -11.74 10.33
N HIS A 137 14.11 -10.70 10.15
CA HIS A 137 13.87 -10.09 8.84
C HIS A 137 15.13 -9.38 8.32
N LEU A 138 15.78 -8.56 9.14
CA LEU A 138 17.05 -7.92 8.76
C LEU A 138 18.14 -8.94 8.38
N ALA A 139 18.22 -10.06 9.10
CA ALA A 139 19.17 -11.13 8.77
C ALA A 139 18.84 -11.81 7.44
N ALA A 140 17.57 -11.86 7.04
CA ALA A 140 17.16 -12.33 5.72
C ALA A 140 17.47 -11.29 4.63
N LEU A 141 17.05 -10.04 4.82
CA LEU A 141 17.24 -8.93 3.87
C LEU A 141 18.72 -8.72 3.49
N LYS A 142 19.63 -8.82 4.46
CA LYS A 142 21.10 -8.71 4.22
C LYS A 142 21.68 -9.77 3.27
N LYS A 143 20.92 -10.83 2.98
CA LYS A 143 21.32 -11.90 2.06
C LYS A 143 20.68 -11.78 0.69
N LEU A 144 19.77 -10.85 0.51
CA LEU A 144 19.15 -10.56 -0.80
C LEU A 144 20.07 -9.65 -1.61
N ASP A 145 19.95 -9.74 -2.92
CA ASP A 145 20.81 -8.98 -3.83
C ASP A 145 20.41 -7.50 -3.87
N GLU A 146 19.10 -7.20 -3.77
CA GLU A 146 18.58 -5.83 -3.75
C GLU A 146 17.31 -5.73 -2.86
N CYS A 147 17.23 -4.67 -2.05
CA CYS A 147 16.08 -4.32 -1.25
C CYS A 147 15.51 -2.98 -1.74
N VAL A 148 14.27 -2.96 -2.19
CA VAL A 148 13.61 -1.75 -2.68
C VAL A 148 12.57 -1.29 -1.65
N CYS A 149 12.70 -0.10 -1.10
CA CYS A 149 11.70 0.50 -0.23
C CYS A 149 10.58 1.13 -1.05
N CYS A 150 9.33 1.02 -0.59
CA CYS A 150 8.15 1.53 -1.29
C CYS A 150 8.02 3.07 -1.24
N SER A 151 8.93 3.76 -0.53
CA SER A 151 8.98 5.22 -0.36
C SER A 151 10.38 5.66 0.07
N GLU A 152 10.66 6.95 -0.07
CA GLU A 152 11.87 7.58 0.43
C GLU A 152 11.91 7.55 1.97
N SER A 153 10.77 7.78 2.61
CA SER A 153 10.64 7.74 4.07
C SER A 153 10.97 6.36 4.67
N VAL A 154 10.61 5.26 4.01
CA VAL A 154 11.02 3.91 4.43
C VAL A 154 12.52 3.69 4.13
N TYR A 155 13.02 4.19 3.00
CA TYR A 155 14.44 4.12 2.64
C TYR A 155 15.33 4.80 3.67
N ASP A 156 14.99 5.98 4.16
CA ASP A 156 15.76 6.73 5.16
C ASP A 156 15.96 5.98 6.48
N VAL A 157 15.02 5.10 6.80
CA VAL A 157 15.15 4.17 7.93
C VAL A 157 16.06 3.00 7.56
N MET A 158 15.82 2.39 6.39
CA MET A 158 16.44 1.10 6.03
C MET A 158 17.90 1.21 5.57
N ILE A 159 18.30 2.35 4.99
CA ILE A 159 19.69 2.57 4.54
C ILE A 159 20.72 2.47 5.68
N ARG A 160 20.30 2.70 6.92
CA ARG A 160 21.15 2.56 8.12
C ARG A 160 21.42 1.09 8.49
N HIS A 161 20.68 0.15 7.91
CA HIS A 161 20.67 -1.26 8.30
C HIS A 161 21.03 -2.22 7.17
N LEU A 162 20.85 -1.80 5.91
CA LEU A 162 21.04 -2.62 4.71
C LEU A 162 22.08 -1.99 3.77
N PRO A 163 23.03 -2.80 3.23
CA PRO A 163 24.05 -2.29 2.31
C PRO A 163 23.51 -2.02 0.90
N ASN A 164 22.55 -2.84 0.43
CA ASN A 164 21.98 -2.79 -0.92
C ASN A 164 20.50 -2.43 -0.80
N VAL A 165 20.21 -1.15 -0.69
CA VAL A 165 18.86 -0.63 -0.58
C VAL A 165 18.68 0.59 -1.46
N SER A 166 17.58 0.62 -2.16
CA SER A 166 17.08 1.74 -2.96
C SER A 166 15.62 2.03 -2.62
N PHE A 167 14.99 3.00 -3.26
CA PHE A 167 13.55 3.17 -3.15
C PHE A 167 12.90 3.40 -4.51
N ILE A 168 11.69 2.90 -4.63
CA ILE A 168 10.77 3.15 -5.73
C ILE A 168 9.40 3.35 -5.12
N ARG A 169 8.84 4.56 -5.28
CA ARG A 169 7.51 4.87 -4.76
C ARG A 169 6.46 3.96 -5.36
N ASN A 170 5.52 3.53 -4.54
CA ASN A 170 4.36 2.79 -5.05
C ASN A 170 3.64 3.63 -6.10
N GLY A 171 3.17 2.96 -7.15
CA GLY A 171 2.32 3.54 -8.17
C GLY A 171 1.08 2.69 -8.38
N ILE A 172 0.01 3.31 -8.83
CA ILE A 172 -1.24 2.62 -9.16
C ILE A 172 -1.68 2.93 -10.59
N GLU A 173 -2.45 2.01 -11.18
CA GLU A 173 -3.22 2.28 -12.39
C GLU A 173 -4.27 3.36 -12.14
N PRO A 174 -4.67 4.11 -13.19
CA PRO A 174 -5.85 4.95 -13.09
C PRO A 174 -7.04 4.14 -12.60
N VAL A 175 -7.64 4.58 -11.50
CA VAL A 175 -8.76 3.87 -10.90
C VAL A 175 -10.06 4.21 -11.58
N GLN A 176 -10.97 3.23 -11.68
CA GLN A 176 -12.33 3.41 -12.16
C GLN A 176 -13.30 2.79 -11.16
N ALA A 177 -14.37 3.51 -10.84
CA ALA A 177 -15.45 2.95 -10.05
C ALA A 177 -16.20 1.87 -10.86
N HIS A 178 -16.55 0.79 -10.21
CA HIS A 178 -17.37 -0.27 -10.78
C HIS A 178 -18.86 0.01 -10.59
N SER A 179 -19.21 0.94 -9.71
CA SER A 179 -20.57 1.39 -9.40
C SER A 179 -20.65 2.92 -9.46
N VAL A 180 -21.83 3.44 -9.67
CA VAL A 180 -22.14 4.86 -9.55
C VAL A 180 -22.93 5.04 -8.26
N ILE A 181 -22.44 5.91 -7.39
CA ILE A 181 -23.10 6.28 -6.13
C ILE A 181 -23.35 7.78 -6.16
N THR A 182 -24.51 8.20 -5.64
CA THR A 182 -24.87 9.60 -5.48
C THR A 182 -24.75 10.02 -4.01
N ARG A 183 -24.58 11.32 -3.76
CA ARG A 183 -24.58 11.88 -2.39
C ARG A 183 -25.87 11.58 -1.66
N ALA A 184 -27.00 11.60 -2.35
CA ALA A 184 -28.31 11.27 -1.79
C ALA A 184 -28.41 9.83 -1.26
N GLU A 185 -27.77 8.85 -1.91
CA GLU A 185 -27.79 7.45 -1.46
C GLU A 185 -27.00 7.21 -0.18
N VAL A 186 -26.14 8.14 0.21
CA VAL A 186 -25.36 8.10 1.45
C VAL A 186 -25.77 9.20 2.43
N ASP A 187 -26.93 9.83 2.20
CA ASP A 187 -27.51 10.86 3.05
C ASP A 187 -26.56 12.05 3.28
N VAL A 188 -26.00 12.56 2.17
CA VAL A 188 -25.10 13.73 2.13
C VAL A 188 -25.75 14.81 1.26
N PRO A 189 -25.84 16.07 1.72
CA PRO A 189 -26.30 17.19 0.91
C PRO A 189 -25.43 17.42 -0.33
N GLU A 190 -26.04 17.87 -1.43
CA GLU A 190 -25.33 18.09 -2.70
C GLU A 190 -24.26 19.19 -2.61
N ASP A 191 -24.48 20.18 -1.76
CA ASP A 191 -23.61 21.34 -1.52
C ASP A 191 -22.60 21.13 -0.36
N ALA A 192 -22.65 19.96 0.32
CA ALA A 192 -21.73 19.68 1.42
C ALA A 192 -20.29 19.45 0.93
N GLN A 193 -19.31 19.90 1.71
CA GLN A 193 -17.92 19.45 1.56
C GLN A 193 -17.77 18.06 2.17
N VAL A 194 -17.32 17.09 1.36
CA VAL A 194 -17.29 15.69 1.75
C VAL A 194 -15.86 15.23 2.00
N PHE A 195 -15.58 14.92 3.28
CA PHE A 195 -14.37 14.24 3.69
C PHE A 195 -14.57 12.72 3.60
N LEU A 196 -13.57 11.99 3.16
CA LEU A 196 -13.62 10.55 3.04
C LEU A 196 -12.42 9.88 3.72
N TYR A 197 -12.71 8.93 4.60
CA TYR A 197 -11.75 7.96 5.08
C TYR A 197 -12.04 6.58 4.46
N ALA A 198 -11.02 5.89 3.97
CA ALA A 198 -11.13 4.50 3.49
C ALA A 198 -9.98 3.64 4.03
N GLY A 199 -10.29 2.67 4.88
CA GLY A 199 -9.29 1.80 5.48
C GLY A 199 -9.78 0.91 6.61
N VAL A 200 -8.87 0.11 7.17
CA VAL A 200 -9.18 -0.74 8.34
C VAL A 200 -9.36 0.14 9.59
N LEU A 201 -10.41 -0.13 10.36
CA LEU A 201 -10.69 0.61 11.60
C LEU A 201 -9.88 0.01 12.76
N ASN A 202 -8.63 0.45 12.91
CA ASN A 202 -7.70 -0.02 13.94
C ASN A 202 -6.92 1.13 14.61
N SER A 203 -6.14 0.80 15.63
CA SER A 203 -5.36 1.78 16.41
C SER A 203 -4.25 2.44 15.61
N ARG A 204 -3.63 1.75 14.63
CA ARG A 204 -2.57 2.30 13.76
C ARG A 204 -3.13 3.39 12.83
N LYS A 205 -4.34 3.18 12.29
CA LYS A 205 -5.03 4.17 11.45
C LYS A 205 -5.60 5.35 12.23
N ASN A 206 -5.62 5.28 13.56
CA ASN A 206 -6.03 6.34 14.49
C ASN A 206 -7.43 6.93 14.21
N ILE A 207 -8.32 6.09 13.69
CA ILE A 207 -9.61 6.52 13.16
C ILE A 207 -10.55 7.06 14.24
N VAL A 208 -10.49 6.54 15.48
CA VAL A 208 -11.33 7.03 16.58
C VAL A 208 -11.00 8.50 16.88
N TRP A 209 -9.70 8.82 16.99
CA TRP A 209 -9.23 10.19 17.19
C TRP A 209 -9.62 11.09 16.01
N LEU A 210 -9.49 10.61 14.78
CA LEU A 210 -9.90 11.36 13.59
C LEU A 210 -11.39 11.77 13.66
N ILE A 211 -12.26 10.83 14.03
CA ILE A 211 -13.71 11.11 14.18
C ILE A 211 -13.95 12.13 15.30
N GLU A 212 -13.27 11.97 16.46
CA GLU A 212 -13.38 12.93 17.57
C GLU A 212 -12.96 14.35 17.16
N GLU A 213 -11.88 14.49 16.39
CA GLU A 213 -11.43 15.79 15.93
C GLU A 213 -12.32 16.34 14.80
N PHE A 214 -12.82 15.49 13.89
CA PHE A 214 -13.80 15.92 12.89
C PHE A 214 -15.07 16.47 13.57
N VAL A 215 -15.66 15.73 14.51
CA VAL A 215 -16.85 16.16 15.30
C VAL A 215 -16.59 17.48 16.04
N ARG A 216 -15.35 17.75 16.44
CA ARG A 216 -14.97 18.99 17.13
C ARG A 216 -14.85 20.21 16.22
N TYR A 217 -14.40 20.00 14.98
CA TYR A 217 -13.98 21.08 14.08
C TYR A 217 -14.79 21.21 12.80
N HIS A 218 -15.69 20.28 12.47
CA HIS A 218 -16.51 20.37 11.26
C HIS A 218 -17.43 21.58 11.26
N GLU A 219 -17.73 22.10 10.08
CA GLU A 219 -18.76 23.11 9.85
C GLU A 219 -20.12 22.44 9.50
N SER A 220 -21.19 23.23 9.47
CA SER A 220 -22.57 22.72 9.28
C SER A 220 -22.83 22.10 7.90
N ASP A 221 -22.00 22.43 6.92
CA ASP A 221 -22.06 21.96 5.53
C ASP A 221 -20.97 20.92 5.21
N GLU A 222 -20.38 20.30 6.23
CA GLU A 222 -19.36 19.27 6.08
C GLU A 222 -19.85 17.90 6.50
N CYS A 223 -19.42 16.83 5.81
CA CYS A 223 -19.69 15.46 6.14
C CYS A 223 -18.43 14.59 6.06
N LEU A 224 -18.29 13.63 6.97
CA LEU A 224 -17.23 12.60 6.93
C LEU A 224 -17.84 11.24 6.57
N LEU A 225 -17.43 10.69 5.43
CA LEU A 225 -17.73 9.31 5.07
C LEU A 225 -16.62 8.38 5.57
N VAL A 226 -16.98 7.35 6.33
CA VAL A 226 -16.05 6.37 6.89
C VAL A 226 -16.31 5.00 6.28
N LEU A 227 -15.39 4.58 5.39
CA LEU A 227 -15.42 3.26 4.76
C LEU A 227 -14.43 2.32 5.43
N GLY A 228 -14.92 1.16 5.83
CA GLY A 228 -14.10 0.11 6.41
C GLY A 228 -14.74 -0.61 7.57
N SER A 229 -14.05 -1.60 8.08
CA SER A 229 -14.39 -2.36 9.26
C SER A 229 -13.13 -2.65 10.08
N GLY A 230 -13.28 -3.03 11.34
CA GLY A 230 -12.15 -3.38 12.18
C GLY A 230 -12.47 -3.37 13.66
N GLU A 231 -11.46 -3.63 14.48
CA GLU A 231 -11.59 -3.75 15.94
C GLU A 231 -12.10 -2.48 16.64
N LYS A 232 -11.92 -1.31 15.99
CA LYS A 232 -12.33 0.01 16.51
C LYS A 232 -13.70 0.47 16.05
N GLU A 233 -14.45 -0.33 15.29
CA GLU A 233 -15.73 0.07 14.71
C GLU A 233 -16.75 0.52 15.76
N ALA A 234 -16.86 -0.19 16.90
CA ALA A 234 -17.78 0.18 17.97
C ALA A 234 -17.39 1.52 18.63
N GLU A 235 -16.09 1.76 18.83
CA GLU A 235 -15.60 3.04 19.38
C GLU A 235 -15.84 4.19 18.39
N CYS A 236 -15.63 3.97 17.08
CA CYS A 236 -15.92 4.94 16.03
C CYS A 236 -17.41 5.35 16.04
N LYS A 237 -18.31 4.37 16.05
CA LYS A 237 -19.76 4.63 16.11
C LYS A 237 -20.19 5.40 17.37
N ALA A 238 -19.51 5.16 18.49
CA ALA A 238 -19.82 5.87 19.74
C ALA A 238 -19.35 7.33 19.77
N LYS A 239 -18.44 7.71 18.85
CA LYS A 239 -17.90 9.09 18.73
C LYS A 239 -18.49 9.88 17.58
N ALA A 240 -19.14 9.20 16.63
CA ALA A 240 -19.77 9.80 15.47
C ALA A 240 -21.02 10.60 15.90
N ASP A 241 -21.21 11.74 15.24
CA ASP A 241 -22.43 12.54 15.27
C ASP A 241 -23.20 12.45 13.94
N ASP A 242 -24.17 13.36 13.74
CA ASP A 242 -25.00 13.39 12.53
C ASP A 242 -24.24 13.85 11.26
N HIS A 243 -22.98 14.29 11.36
CA HIS A 243 -22.11 14.65 10.24
C HIS A 243 -21.17 13.51 9.82
N VAL A 244 -21.13 12.41 10.58
CA VAL A 244 -20.27 11.25 10.29
C VAL A 244 -21.12 10.06 9.82
N ARG A 245 -20.87 9.59 8.61
CA ARG A 245 -21.54 8.42 8.01
C ARG A 245 -20.66 7.18 8.09
N MET A 246 -20.96 6.27 9.00
CA MET A 246 -20.26 4.98 9.15
C MET A 246 -20.83 3.98 8.13
N LEU A 247 -20.20 3.85 6.96
CA LEU A 247 -20.72 3.06 5.82
C LEU A 247 -20.26 1.60 5.81
N GLY A 248 -19.40 1.21 6.77
CA GLY A 248 -18.87 -0.15 6.85
C GLY A 248 -17.91 -0.50 5.72
N PHE A 249 -17.61 -1.79 5.55
CA PHE A 249 -16.73 -2.26 4.49
C PHE A 249 -17.40 -2.12 3.11
N GLN A 250 -16.71 -1.46 2.18
CA GLN A 250 -17.16 -1.27 0.82
C GLN A 250 -16.22 -2.00 -0.17
N THR A 251 -16.82 -2.68 -1.15
CA THR A 251 -16.07 -3.40 -2.18
C THR A 251 -15.51 -2.47 -3.25
N ASP A 252 -16.15 -1.32 -3.46
CA ASP A 252 -15.79 -0.30 -4.44
C ASP A 252 -15.62 1.08 -3.77
N PRO A 253 -14.51 1.33 -3.06
CA PRO A 253 -14.27 2.63 -2.40
C PRO A 253 -14.12 3.78 -3.40
N ILE A 254 -13.77 3.49 -4.66
CA ILE A 254 -13.60 4.51 -5.71
C ILE A 254 -14.92 5.22 -6.02
N ALA A 255 -16.04 4.50 -5.97
CA ALA A 255 -17.36 5.11 -6.17
C ALA A 255 -17.63 6.21 -5.12
N TYR A 256 -17.20 6.00 -3.88
CA TYR A 256 -17.31 6.98 -2.80
C TYR A 256 -16.29 8.12 -2.93
N MET A 257 -15.07 7.82 -3.40
CA MET A 257 -14.09 8.87 -3.71
C MET A 257 -14.61 9.84 -4.79
N ASN A 258 -15.35 9.34 -5.76
CA ASN A 258 -15.89 10.17 -6.84
C ASN A 258 -16.96 11.20 -6.39
N ILE A 259 -17.61 10.97 -5.25
CA ILE A 259 -18.59 11.90 -4.65
C ILE A 259 -18.02 12.74 -3.51
N SER A 260 -16.71 12.56 -3.21
CA SER A 260 -15.99 13.23 -2.14
C SER A 260 -15.06 14.32 -2.67
N ASP A 261 -14.66 15.22 -1.79
CA ASP A 261 -13.81 16.36 -2.09
C ASP A 261 -12.42 16.20 -1.46
N VAL A 262 -12.35 15.71 -0.22
CA VAL A 262 -11.13 15.58 0.59
C VAL A 262 -10.97 14.15 1.08
N TYR A 263 -9.80 13.56 0.84
CA TYR A 263 -9.41 12.29 1.46
C TYR A 263 -8.69 12.54 2.77
N VAL A 264 -9.13 11.92 3.86
CA VAL A 264 -8.55 12.12 5.18
C VAL A 264 -7.90 10.85 5.75
N SER A 265 -6.72 11.00 6.37
CA SER A 265 -6.03 9.91 7.07
C SER A 265 -5.26 10.43 8.28
N ALA A 266 -5.55 9.86 9.46
CA ALA A 266 -4.85 10.16 10.71
C ALA A 266 -3.86 9.05 11.11
N SER A 267 -3.36 8.28 10.17
CA SER A 267 -2.45 7.16 10.41
C SER A 267 -1.23 7.56 11.22
N LYS A 268 -0.82 6.72 12.17
CA LYS A 268 0.39 6.88 12.97
C LYS A 268 1.65 6.42 12.23
N SER A 269 1.50 5.49 11.30
CA SER A 269 2.57 5.00 10.44
C SER A 269 2.03 4.40 9.14
N GLU A 270 2.73 4.64 8.05
CA GLU A 270 2.50 4.08 6.71
C GLU A 270 3.82 3.85 6.00
N GLY A 271 3.85 2.92 5.05
CA GLY A 271 4.95 2.84 4.11
C GLY A 271 4.79 3.85 2.97
N PHE A 272 3.82 3.61 2.09
CA PHE A 272 3.35 4.54 1.06
C PHE A 272 1.92 4.14 0.70
N SER A 273 0.95 4.88 1.19
CA SER A 273 -0.45 4.47 1.25
C SER A 273 -1.11 4.35 -0.13
N ILE A 274 -1.59 3.17 -0.49
CA ILE A 274 -2.35 2.96 -1.74
C ILE A 274 -3.64 3.78 -1.75
N SER A 275 -4.36 3.87 -0.64
CA SER A 275 -5.61 4.65 -0.58
C SER A 275 -5.38 6.15 -0.82
N VAL A 276 -4.22 6.70 -0.42
CA VAL A 276 -3.82 8.07 -0.75
C VAL A 276 -3.60 8.22 -2.26
N LEU A 277 -2.97 7.23 -2.91
CA LEU A 277 -2.77 7.26 -4.35
C LEU A 277 -4.10 7.13 -5.11
N GLU A 278 -5.02 6.30 -4.62
CA GLU A 278 -6.38 6.16 -5.15
C GLU A 278 -7.15 7.49 -5.05
N ALA A 279 -7.06 8.17 -3.91
CA ALA A 279 -7.65 9.48 -3.71
C ALA A 279 -7.11 10.53 -4.69
N LEU A 280 -5.79 10.61 -4.85
CA LEU A 280 -5.16 11.49 -5.85
C LEU A 280 -5.59 11.14 -7.28
N SER A 281 -5.76 9.85 -7.60
CA SER A 281 -6.23 9.41 -8.91
C SER A 281 -7.70 9.80 -9.18
N CYS A 282 -8.50 9.99 -8.12
CA CYS A 282 -9.85 10.54 -8.17
C CYS A 282 -9.86 12.08 -8.10
N GLY A 283 -8.71 12.73 -7.91
CA GLY A 283 -8.58 14.18 -7.83
C GLY A 283 -9.03 14.78 -6.49
N LEU A 284 -8.99 14.02 -5.39
CA LEU A 284 -9.29 14.50 -4.06
C LEU A 284 -8.10 15.26 -3.48
N GLU A 285 -8.39 16.31 -2.73
CA GLU A 285 -7.43 16.93 -1.84
C GLU A 285 -7.08 15.98 -0.68
N LEU A 286 -5.88 16.10 -0.15
CA LEU A 286 -5.40 15.25 0.93
C LEU A 286 -5.39 16.01 2.26
N PHE A 287 -6.02 15.47 3.29
CA PHE A 287 -5.93 15.95 4.66
C PHE A 287 -5.32 14.85 5.53
N LEU A 288 -4.01 14.94 5.76
CA LEU A 288 -3.22 13.81 6.25
C LEU A 288 -2.47 14.15 7.54
N SER A 289 -2.33 13.16 8.43
CA SER A 289 -1.45 13.27 9.60
C SER A 289 0.00 13.51 9.18
N ASN A 290 0.71 14.34 9.95
CA ASN A 290 2.11 14.69 9.70
C ASN A 290 3.05 13.53 10.08
N ILE A 291 3.11 12.51 9.21
CA ILE A 291 4.06 11.41 9.28
C ILE A 291 4.96 11.40 8.03
N PRO A 292 6.17 10.84 8.08
CA PRO A 292 7.14 10.95 6.98
C PRO A 292 6.62 10.54 5.60
N SER A 293 5.82 9.48 5.52
CA SER A 293 5.26 9.02 4.23
C SER A 293 4.15 9.93 3.68
N HIS A 294 3.39 10.61 4.55
CA HIS A 294 2.39 11.59 4.14
C HIS A 294 3.07 12.92 3.74
N GLU A 295 4.06 13.37 4.52
CA GLU A 295 4.88 14.54 4.17
C GLU A 295 5.56 14.35 2.82
N GLU A 296 6.07 13.14 2.54
CA GLU A 296 6.67 12.80 1.25
C GLU A 296 5.69 13.06 0.08
N VAL A 297 4.44 12.56 0.17
CA VAL A 297 3.43 12.74 -0.88
C VAL A 297 3.05 14.22 -1.04
N VAL A 298 2.74 14.91 0.06
CA VAL A 298 2.31 16.32 0.01
C VAL A 298 3.44 17.20 -0.50
N SER A 299 4.69 16.94 -0.10
CA SER A 299 5.85 17.73 -0.56
C SER A 299 6.19 17.53 -2.03
N MET A 300 5.84 16.39 -2.63
CA MET A 300 5.96 16.19 -4.09
C MET A 300 5.08 17.15 -4.88
N GLY A 301 3.94 17.55 -4.34
CA GLY A 301 3.00 18.52 -4.93
C GLY A 301 3.40 19.99 -4.81
N ARG A 302 4.69 20.33 -4.72
CA ARG A 302 5.19 21.73 -4.49
C ARG A 302 4.64 22.76 -5.46
N THR A 303 4.35 22.40 -6.68
CA THR A 303 3.80 23.28 -7.72
C THR A 303 2.28 23.21 -7.84
N ILE A 304 1.67 22.20 -7.24
CA ILE A 304 0.23 21.94 -7.22
C ILE A 304 -0.10 21.55 -5.77
N PRO A 305 -0.79 22.42 -4.99
CA PRO A 305 -1.15 22.04 -3.62
C PRO A 305 -2.10 20.84 -3.67
N VAL A 306 -1.58 19.68 -3.26
CA VAL A 306 -2.35 18.43 -3.25
C VAL A 306 -3.04 18.17 -1.92
N GLY A 307 -2.74 18.98 -0.88
CA GLY A 307 -3.36 18.83 0.43
C GLY A 307 -2.62 19.51 1.57
N GLU A 308 -3.07 19.28 2.78
CA GLU A 308 -2.61 19.84 4.04
C GLU A 308 -2.20 18.74 5.02
N LEU A 309 -1.18 19.02 5.83
CA LEU A 309 -0.73 18.13 6.90
C LEU A 309 -1.20 18.61 8.26
N PHE A 310 -1.63 17.71 9.11
CA PHE A 310 -2.03 18.01 10.49
C PHE A 310 -1.29 17.15 11.52
N ASP A 311 -1.17 17.69 12.71
CA ASP A 311 -0.81 16.97 13.93
C ASP A 311 -1.77 17.34 15.09
N GLU A 312 -1.59 16.70 16.24
CA GLU A 312 -2.45 16.94 17.42
C GLU A 312 -2.45 18.39 17.90
N LYS A 313 -1.44 19.20 17.54
CA LYS A 313 -1.28 20.59 18.00
C LYS A 313 -1.89 21.60 17.04
N ASN A 314 -1.94 21.29 15.76
CA ASN A 314 -2.34 22.24 14.72
C ASN A 314 -3.64 21.88 14.01
N ILE A 315 -4.34 20.80 14.41
CA ILE A 315 -5.47 20.27 13.65
C ILE A 315 -6.57 21.28 13.37
N GLY A 316 -6.91 22.16 14.32
CA GLY A 316 -7.91 23.22 14.10
C GLY A 316 -7.51 24.16 12.97
N GLY A 317 -6.26 24.69 12.98
CA GLY A 317 -5.74 25.52 11.90
C GLY A 317 -5.57 24.77 10.59
N ALA A 318 -5.28 23.45 10.63
CA ALA A 318 -5.20 22.64 9.44
C ALA A 318 -6.57 22.43 8.77
N PHE A 319 -7.67 22.34 9.54
CA PHE A 319 -9.03 22.38 9.01
C PHE A 319 -9.32 23.70 8.28
N ASP A 320 -8.92 24.86 8.83
CA ASP A 320 -9.09 26.15 8.17
C ASP A 320 -8.29 26.21 6.87
N ASN A 321 -7.07 25.65 6.89
CA ASN A 321 -6.20 25.62 5.72
C ASN A 321 -6.79 24.75 4.60
N ILE A 322 -7.21 23.50 4.89
CA ILE A 322 -7.76 22.58 3.87
C ILE A 322 -9.00 23.15 3.20
N ARG A 323 -9.89 23.85 3.95
CA ARG A 323 -11.06 24.54 3.41
C ARG A 323 -10.70 25.67 2.46
N SER A 324 -9.54 26.30 2.68
CA SER A 324 -9.06 27.41 1.85
C SER A 324 -8.36 26.96 0.56
N ILE A 325 -7.98 25.68 0.45
CA ILE A 325 -7.35 25.15 -0.75
C ILE A 325 -8.37 25.14 -1.89
N GLN A 326 -8.05 25.87 -2.96
CA GLN A 326 -8.78 25.81 -4.22
C GLN A 326 -8.02 24.89 -5.17
N SER A 327 -8.15 23.60 -5.00
CA SER A 327 -7.47 22.66 -5.87
C SER A 327 -8.18 22.53 -7.22
N ASN A 328 -7.38 22.25 -8.21
CA ASN A 328 -7.89 21.85 -9.51
C ASN A 328 -7.81 20.30 -9.57
N LYS A 329 -8.97 19.65 -9.53
CA LYS A 329 -9.12 18.20 -9.59
C LYS A 329 -8.31 17.58 -10.74
N ASP A 330 -8.35 18.17 -11.93
CA ASP A 330 -7.63 17.67 -13.10
C ASP A 330 -6.11 17.73 -12.89
N LYS A 331 -5.60 18.78 -12.23
CA LYS A 331 -4.18 18.89 -11.92
C LYS A 331 -3.72 17.86 -10.88
N ILE A 332 -4.56 17.53 -9.90
CA ILE A 332 -4.24 16.46 -8.93
C ILE A 332 -4.16 15.10 -9.64
N ILE A 333 -5.13 14.82 -10.52
CA ILE A 333 -5.13 13.59 -11.34
C ILE A 333 -3.87 13.54 -12.23
N GLU A 334 -3.53 14.64 -12.89
CA GLU A 334 -2.33 14.74 -13.73
C GLU A 334 -1.05 14.52 -12.91
N PHE A 335 -0.94 15.15 -11.73
CA PHE A 335 0.17 14.94 -10.81
C PHE A 335 0.33 13.47 -10.43
N GLN A 336 -0.77 12.78 -10.05
CA GLN A 336 -0.74 11.35 -9.72
C GLN A 336 -0.26 10.53 -10.92
N ARG A 337 -0.82 10.76 -12.10
CA ARG A 337 -0.49 10.02 -13.32
C ARG A 337 0.98 10.17 -13.73
N GLU A 338 1.55 11.37 -13.62
CA GLU A 338 2.91 11.65 -14.02
C GLU A 338 3.96 11.13 -13.02
N ASN A 339 3.63 11.15 -11.72
CA ASN A 339 4.60 10.89 -10.65
C ASN A 339 4.40 9.55 -9.95
N LEU A 340 3.17 9.06 -9.86
CA LEU A 340 2.76 7.94 -9.00
C LEU A 340 1.93 6.89 -9.76
N SER A 341 2.09 6.78 -11.08
CA SER A 341 1.43 5.74 -11.88
C SER A 341 2.14 4.39 -11.76
N ALA A 342 1.38 3.31 -11.96
CA ALA A 342 1.92 1.95 -12.01
C ALA A 342 2.93 1.77 -13.15
N CYS A 343 2.71 2.42 -14.29
CA CYS A 343 3.66 2.42 -15.41
C CYS A 343 5.00 3.01 -14.98
N LYS A 344 5.01 4.18 -14.33
CA LYS A 344 6.23 4.81 -13.81
C LYS A 344 6.96 3.92 -12.80
N MET A 345 6.22 3.31 -11.88
CA MET A 345 6.78 2.35 -10.94
C MET A 345 7.42 1.15 -11.67
N ALA A 346 6.72 0.56 -12.64
CA ALA A 346 7.22 -0.59 -13.40
C ALA A 346 8.46 -0.25 -14.24
N GLU A 347 8.55 0.95 -14.84
CA GLU A 347 9.73 1.45 -15.54
C GLU A 347 10.96 1.52 -14.62
N LEU A 348 10.78 2.01 -13.39
CA LEU A 348 11.85 2.08 -12.40
C LEU A 348 12.31 0.68 -11.97
N TYR A 349 11.37 -0.24 -11.70
CA TYR A 349 11.72 -1.63 -11.41
C TYR A 349 12.39 -2.34 -12.59
N ASN A 350 11.94 -2.11 -13.83
CA ASN A 350 12.62 -2.61 -15.01
C ASN A 350 14.09 -2.15 -15.08
N SER A 351 14.35 -0.90 -14.72
CA SER A 351 15.70 -0.35 -14.67
C SER A 351 16.57 -1.05 -13.60
N GLU A 352 15.99 -1.34 -12.42
CA GLU A 352 16.69 -2.10 -11.37
C GLU A 352 16.99 -3.55 -11.81
N TYR A 353 16.02 -4.23 -12.41
CA TYR A 353 16.23 -5.60 -12.92
C TYR A 353 17.33 -5.66 -13.97
N GLN A 354 17.41 -4.68 -14.88
CA GLN A 354 18.44 -4.64 -15.94
C GLN A 354 19.87 -4.35 -15.42
N LYS A 355 20.04 -3.65 -14.30
CA LYS A 355 21.38 -3.43 -13.70
C LYS A 355 22.08 -4.75 -13.40
N ILE A 356 21.32 -5.76 -13.04
CA ILE A 356 21.83 -7.07 -12.62
C ILE A 356 22.19 -7.95 -13.82
N GLU A 357 21.51 -7.80 -14.97
CA GLU A 357 21.85 -8.52 -16.20
C GLU A 357 23.22 -8.09 -16.75
N ARG A 358 23.65 -6.85 -16.52
CA ARG A 358 24.92 -6.30 -17.01
C ARG A 358 26.16 -6.72 -16.21
N ILE A 359 25.97 -7.40 -15.08
CA ILE A 359 27.04 -7.85 -14.18
C ILE A 359 27.43 -9.32 -14.46
N GLN A 360 26.70 -10.01 -15.35
CA GLN A 360 27.01 -11.33 -15.87
C GLN A 360 27.82 -11.20 -17.18
#